data_5470ab9cc2aecc6ac0dcf5b212c58866
#
_entry.id   5470ab9cc2aecc6ac0dcf5b212c58866
#
_cell.length_a   1.000
_cell.length_b   1.000
_cell.length_c   1.000
_cell.angle_alpha   90.00
_cell.angle_beta   90.00
_cell.angle_gamma   90.00
#
_symmetry.space_group_name_H-M   'P 1'
#
loop_
_entity.id
_entity.type
_entity.pdbx_description
1 polymer ?
#
loop_
_entity_poly.entity_id
_entity_poly.type
_entity_poly.pdbx_seq_one_letter_code
_entity_poly.pdbx_strand_id
1 'polypeptide(L)'
;MLLSIKNVTKNYSQVQALAGINLEIRSGGVFGLVGPNGAGKSTLMKILATLTAPTDGTCELDGVNIQKQPNAIRRVLGYLPQDAAVYPNLTAVEFLEYISSLKSVDARAAKRQINDLLEIFNLSQYKKRRLSDYSGGMRQRVGISAALLGDPQVLIVDEPSVGLDPVERINLRNLLMQLAKERIVLLSTHIISDIEQTATELALIQKGRLLFSGSPSEFTQNTAGDMEKAYLQYMTNE
;
A
#
# COMPACT_ATOMS: atom_id res chain seq x y z
N MET A 1 1.78 -4.87 -16.10
CA MET A 1 1.15 -5.80 -15.13
C MET A 1 -0.28 -5.35 -14.85
N LEU A 2 -1.16 -6.31 -14.56
CA LEU A 2 -2.57 -6.07 -14.24
C LEU A 2 -2.96 -6.90 -13.01
N LEU A 3 -3.47 -6.24 -11.97
CA LEU A 3 -4.09 -6.88 -10.82
C LEU A 3 -5.60 -6.73 -10.94
N SER A 4 -6.30 -7.85 -11.17
CA SER A 4 -7.75 -7.89 -11.35
C SER A 4 -8.44 -8.45 -10.12
N ILE A 5 -9.48 -7.77 -9.66
CA ILE A 5 -10.30 -8.10 -8.50
C ILE A 5 -11.73 -8.29 -9.03
N LYS A 6 -12.28 -9.52 -8.89
CA LYS A 6 -13.54 -9.89 -9.51
C LYS A 6 -14.51 -10.38 -8.44
N ASN A 7 -15.55 -9.58 -8.19
CA ASN A 7 -16.66 -9.86 -7.28
C ASN A 7 -16.19 -10.30 -5.87
N VAL A 8 -15.14 -9.65 -5.34
CA VAL A 8 -14.54 -10.04 -4.07
C VAL A 8 -15.43 -9.66 -2.89
N THR A 9 -15.82 -10.67 -2.14
CA THR A 9 -16.61 -10.55 -0.90
C THR A 9 -15.79 -11.07 0.28
N LYS A 10 -15.91 -10.41 1.44
CA LYS A 10 -15.29 -10.88 2.69
C LYS A 10 -16.22 -10.69 3.86
N ASN A 11 -16.53 -11.81 4.51
CA ASN A 11 -17.32 -11.84 5.74
C ASN A 11 -16.43 -12.26 6.92
N TYR A 12 -16.56 -11.55 8.04
CA TYR A 12 -15.99 -11.90 9.34
C TYR A 12 -17.15 -12.11 10.31
N SER A 13 -17.46 -13.35 10.64
CA SER A 13 -18.63 -13.70 11.46
C SER A 13 -19.90 -13.02 10.94
N GLN A 14 -20.41 -11.98 11.63
CA GLN A 14 -21.62 -11.25 11.25
C GLN A 14 -21.36 -9.94 10.48
N VAL A 15 -20.08 -9.59 10.25
CA VAL A 15 -19.72 -8.34 9.56
C VAL A 15 -19.27 -8.63 8.14
N GLN A 16 -19.97 -8.06 7.16
CA GLN A 16 -19.56 -8.05 5.77
C GLN A 16 -18.55 -6.91 5.55
N ALA A 17 -17.27 -7.25 5.51
CA ALA A 17 -16.19 -6.28 5.34
C ALA A 17 -15.99 -5.85 3.87
N LEU A 18 -16.33 -6.73 2.91
CA LEU A 18 -16.34 -6.43 1.47
C LEU A 18 -17.58 -7.07 0.84
N ALA A 19 -18.22 -6.35 -0.08
CA ALA A 19 -19.50 -6.72 -0.68
C ALA A 19 -19.45 -6.66 -2.22
N GLY A 20 -18.67 -7.60 -2.83
CA GLY A 20 -18.63 -7.74 -4.28
C GLY A 20 -17.76 -6.69 -4.98
N ILE A 21 -16.54 -6.46 -4.50
CA ILE A 21 -15.61 -5.49 -5.08
C ILE A 21 -15.12 -5.97 -6.45
N ASN A 22 -15.21 -5.08 -7.44
CA ASN A 22 -14.67 -5.26 -8.79
C ASN A 22 -13.71 -4.10 -9.09
N LEU A 23 -12.43 -4.38 -9.32
CA LEU A 23 -11.40 -3.39 -9.61
C LEU A 23 -10.35 -3.96 -10.56
N GLU A 24 -9.78 -3.10 -11.37
CA GLU A 24 -8.54 -3.37 -12.12
C GLU A 24 -7.48 -2.33 -11.73
N ILE A 25 -6.28 -2.78 -11.41
CA ILE A 25 -5.15 -1.94 -11.02
C ILE A 25 -4.00 -2.25 -11.96
N ARG A 26 -3.52 -1.24 -12.68
CA ARG A 26 -2.46 -1.37 -13.69
C ARG A 26 -1.16 -0.72 -13.21
N SER A 27 -0.03 -1.21 -13.72
CA SER A 27 1.24 -0.49 -13.61
C SER A 27 1.21 0.78 -14.47
N GLY A 28 2.02 1.78 -14.10
CA GLY A 28 2.15 3.05 -14.82
C GLY A 28 1.65 4.27 -14.05
N GLY A 29 1.14 4.06 -12.83
CA GLY A 29 0.70 5.12 -11.94
C GLY A 29 0.38 4.62 -10.54
N VAL A 30 0.18 5.53 -9.61
CA VAL A 30 -0.24 5.20 -8.25
C VAL A 30 -1.76 5.05 -8.23
N PHE A 31 -2.24 3.89 -7.78
CA PHE A 31 -3.65 3.65 -7.55
C PHE A 31 -4.01 3.95 -6.08
N GLY A 32 -4.90 4.91 -5.86
CA GLY A 32 -5.37 5.32 -4.54
C GLY A 32 -6.61 4.54 -4.10
N LEU A 33 -6.57 3.95 -2.90
CA LEU A 33 -7.73 3.32 -2.27
C LEU A 33 -8.21 4.20 -1.12
N VAL A 34 -9.33 4.89 -1.31
CA VAL A 34 -9.85 5.92 -0.41
C VAL A 34 -11.08 5.41 0.33
N GLY A 35 -11.32 5.93 1.51
CA GLY A 35 -12.52 5.68 2.30
C GLY A 35 -12.28 5.84 3.78
N PRO A 36 -13.34 5.94 4.58
CA PRO A 36 -13.24 6.11 6.03
C PRO A 36 -12.65 4.87 6.71
N ASN A 37 -12.32 5.01 7.99
CA ASN A 37 -11.91 3.87 8.81
C ASN A 37 -13.05 2.84 8.87
N GLY A 38 -12.69 1.56 8.73
CA GLY A 38 -13.67 0.46 8.67
C GLY A 38 -14.36 0.29 7.31
N ALA A 39 -14.00 1.06 6.27
CA ALA A 39 -14.60 0.93 4.93
C ALA A 39 -14.27 -0.41 4.23
N GLY A 40 -13.25 -1.15 4.67
CA GLY A 40 -12.81 -2.41 4.04
C GLY A 40 -11.45 -2.33 3.33
N LYS A 41 -10.80 -1.15 3.28
CA LYS A 41 -9.51 -0.93 2.60
C LYS A 41 -8.44 -1.95 3.01
N SER A 42 -8.10 -2.01 4.30
CA SER A 42 -7.08 -2.93 4.82
C SER A 42 -7.48 -4.40 4.65
N THR A 43 -8.78 -4.72 4.64
CA THR A 43 -9.27 -6.07 4.33
C THR A 43 -8.96 -6.45 2.89
N LEU A 44 -9.24 -5.56 1.93
CA LEU A 44 -8.92 -5.78 0.53
C LEU A 44 -7.41 -5.94 0.34
N MET A 45 -6.60 -5.05 0.92
CA MET A 45 -5.13 -5.15 0.85
C MET A 45 -4.59 -6.45 1.44
N LYS A 46 -5.12 -6.93 2.58
CA LYS A 46 -4.75 -8.23 3.15
C LYS A 46 -5.10 -9.41 2.24
N ILE A 47 -6.22 -9.33 1.50
CA ILE A 47 -6.58 -10.35 0.49
C ILE A 47 -5.57 -10.33 -0.66
N LEU A 48 -5.23 -9.14 -1.19
CA LEU A 48 -4.25 -8.99 -2.26
C LEU A 48 -2.85 -9.41 -1.83
N ALA A 49 -2.48 -9.15 -0.57
CA ALA A 49 -1.23 -9.62 0.03
C ALA A 49 -1.26 -11.13 0.40
N THR A 50 -2.34 -11.84 0.12
CA THR A 50 -2.55 -13.27 0.45
C THR A 50 -2.43 -13.60 1.94
N LEU A 51 -2.68 -12.62 2.81
CA LEU A 51 -2.71 -12.79 4.28
C LEU A 51 -4.06 -13.32 4.77
N THR A 52 -5.12 -13.13 3.98
CA THR A 52 -6.44 -13.71 4.22
C THR A 52 -7.09 -14.09 2.89
N ALA A 53 -7.92 -15.12 2.88
CA ALA A 53 -8.69 -15.48 1.70
C ALA A 53 -9.99 -14.65 1.63
N PRO A 54 -10.50 -14.31 0.44
CA PRO A 54 -11.86 -13.81 0.28
C PRO A 54 -12.88 -14.91 0.69
N THR A 55 -14.11 -14.49 1.01
CA THR A 55 -15.21 -15.43 1.21
C THR A 55 -15.74 -15.91 -0.14
N ASP A 56 -15.79 -15.02 -1.12
CA ASP A 56 -16.17 -15.31 -2.50
C ASP A 56 -15.45 -14.34 -3.46
N GLY A 57 -15.46 -14.64 -4.75
CA GLY A 57 -14.76 -13.89 -5.77
C GLY A 57 -13.30 -14.31 -5.95
N THR A 58 -12.60 -13.64 -6.85
CA THR A 58 -11.21 -13.97 -7.20
C THR A 58 -10.34 -12.73 -7.37
N CYS A 59 -9.05 -12.87 -7.07
CA CYS A 59 -8.03 -11.90 -7.42
C CYS A 59 -6.98 -12.55 -8.32
N GLU A 60 -6.57 -11.87 -9.38
CA GLU A 60 -5.63 -12.37 -10.38
C GLU A 60 -4.52 -11.34 -10.63
N LEU A 61 -3.27 -11.82 -10.69
CA LEU A 61 -2.13 -11.04 -11.17
C LEU A 61 -1.74 -11.59 -12.55
N ASP A 62 -1.87 -10.75 -13.59
CA ASP A 62 -1.63 -11.12 -15.00
C ASP A 62 -2.32 -12.45 -15.38
N GLY A 63 -3.59 -12.64 -14.95
CA GLY A 63 -4.42 -13.82 -15.20
C GLY A 63 -4.16 -15.00 -14.27
N VAL A 64 -3.17 -14.92 -13.37
CA VAL A 64 -2.89 -15.97 -12.38
C VAL A 64 -3.66 -15.72 -11.09
N ASN A 65 -4.54 -16.65 -10.71
CA ASN A 65 -5.30 -16.56 -9.46
C ASN A 65 -4.36 -16.64 -8.24
N ILE A 66 -4.27 -15.53 -7.48
CA ILE A 66 -3.33 -15.39 -6.36
C ILE A 66 -3.75 -16.19 -5.11
N GLN A 67 -5.00 -16.60 -4.97
CA GLN A 67 -5.44 -17.45 -3.87
C GLN A 67 -5.06 -18.92 -4.11
N LYS A 68 -5.15 -19.37 -5.37
CA LYS A 68 -4.76 -20.73 -5.76
C LYS A 68 -3.24 -20.88 -5.88
N GLN A 69 -2.55 -19.82 -6.31
CA GLN A 69 -1.12 -19.79 -6.51
C GLN A 69 -0.48 -18.58 -5.78
N PRO A 70 -0.49 -18.55 -4.43
CA PRO A 70 -0.07 -17.36 -3.67
C PRO A 70 1.40 -16.99 -3.91
N ASN A 71 2.24 -17.94 -4.28
CA ASN A 71 3.64 -17.66 -4.59
C ASN A 71 3.81 -16.81 -5.87
N ALA A 72 2.80 -16.75 -6.74
CA ALA A 72 2.84 -15.91 -7.94
C ALA A 72 2.95 -14.43 -7.56
N ILE A 73 2.19 -13.99 -6.55
CA ILE A 73 2.27 -12.60 -6.08
C ILE A 73 3.33 -12.40 -4.99
N ARG A 74 3.50 -13.34 -4.05
CA ARG A 74 4.43 -13.19 -2.90
C ARG A 74 5.87 -12.94 -3.31
N ARG A 75 6.31 -13.51 -4.44
CA ARG A 75 7.68 -13.31 -4.96
C ARG A 75 7.94 -11.90 -5.47
N VAL A 76 6.89 -11.19 -5.87
CA VAL A 76 6.97 -9.86 -6.49
C VAL A 76 6.32 -8.78 -5.62
N LEU A 77 5.85 -9.14 -4.42
CA LEU A 77 5.11 -8.26 -3.53
C LEU A 77 6.03 -7.57 -2.51
N GLY A 78 5.87 -6.26 -2.39
CA GLY A 78 6.19 -5.48 -1.21
C GLY A 78 4.89 -5.08 -0.50
N TYR A 79 4.79 -5.40 0.78
CA TYR A 79 3.61 -5.04 1.57
C TYR A 79 4.00 -4.30 2.85
N LEU A 80 3.45 -3.10 3.02
CA LEU A 80 3.52 -2.33 4.26
C LEU A 80 2.12 -2.34 4.90
N PRO A 81 1.92 -2.99 6.03
CA PRO A 81 0.67 -2.87 6.80
C PRO A 81 0.60 -1.51 7.49
N GLN A 82 -0.60 -1.12 7.91
CA GLN A 82 -0.87 0.13 8.64
C GLN A 82 0.04 0.29 9.86
N ASP A 83 0.21 -0.77 10.65
CA ASP A 83 1.20 -0.83 11.72
C ASP A 83 2.46 -1.54 11.21
N ALA A 84 3.51 -0.77 10.96
CA ALA A 84 4.79 -1.33 10.56
C ALA A 84 5.35 -2.20 11.71
N ALA A 85 5.17 -3.51 11.61
CA ALA A 85 5.65 -4.47 12.58
C ALA A 85 7.18 -4.60 12.50
N VAL A 86 7.90 -3.73 13.21
CA VAL A 86 9.35 -3.83 13.36
C VAL A 86 9.72 -4.54 14.66
N TYR A 87 10.85 -5.25 14.69
CA TYR A 87 11.35 -5.89 15.90
C TYR A 87 12.12 -4.88 16.77
N PRO A 88 11.59 -4.45 17.92
CA PRO A 88 12.13 -3.33 18.70
C PRO A 88 13.56 -3.55 19.19
N ASN A 89 13.98 -4.82 19.39
CA ASN A 89 15.30 -5.17 19.90
C ASN A 89 16.41 -5.18 18.82
N LEU A 90 16.04 -5.12 17.54
CA LEU A 90 16.98 -5.07 16.42
C LEU A 90 17.32 -3.63 16.05
N THR A 91 18.47 -3.42 15.44
CA THR A 91 18.78 -2.20 14.69
C THR A 91 18.07 -2.20 13.34
N ALA A 92 17.99 -1.06 12.66
CA ALA A 92 17.40 -0.98 11.33
C ALA A 92 18.13 -1.88 10.32
N VAL A 93 19.46 -1.97 10.40
CA VAL A 93 20.26 -2.84 9.51
C VAL A 93 19.92 -4.30 9.78
N GLU A 94 19.99 -4.76 11.03
CA GLU A 94 19.70 -6.16 11.39
C GLU A 94 18.27 -6.57 10.99
N PHE A 95 17.29 -5.68 11.18
CA PHE A 95 15.92 -5.92 10.78
C PHE A 95 15.80 -6.05 9.24
N LEU A 96 16.40 -5.14 8.48
CA LEU A 96 16.35 -5.17 7.03
C LEU A 96 17.13 -6.37 6.45
N GLU A 97 18.27 -6.75 7.05
CA GLU A 97 19.01 -7.98 6.69
C GLU A 97 18.16 -9.23 6.96
N TYR A 98 17.46 -9.29 8.09
CA TYR A 98 16.54 -10.38 8.40
C TYR A 98 15.42 -10.48 7.34
N ILE A 99 14.76 -9.37 7.00
CA ILE A 99 13.71 -9.34 5.97
C ILE A 99 14.26 -9.73 4.60
N SER A 100 15.46 -9.26 4.22
CA SER A 100 16.08 -9.61 2.94
C SER A 100 16.38 -11.11 2.84
N SER A 101 16.77 -11.73 3.93
CA SER A 101 17.00 -13.18 4.02
C SER A 101 15.70 -13.96 3.83
N LEU A 102 14.60 -13.52 4.45
CA LEU A 102 13.28 -14.12 4.25
C LEU A 102 12.78 -14.02 2.80
N LYS A 103 13.13 -12.92 2.12
CA LYS A 103 12.82 -12.72 0.70
C LYS A 103 13.82 -13.41 -0.25
N SER A 104 14.82 -14.11 0.27
CA SER A 104 15.89 -14.78 -0.51
C SER A 104 16.64 -13.81 -1.44
N VAL A 105 16.85 -12.57 -1.01
CA VAL A 105 17.65 -11.57 -1.73
C VAL A 105 19.12 -11.93 -1.57
N ASP A 106 19.92 -11.85 -2.65
CA ASP A 106 21.36 -12.04 -2.60
C ASP A 106 22.01 -11.11 -1.56
N ALA A 107 22.92 -11.64 -0.73
CA ALA A 107 23.48 -10.90 0.40
C ALA A 107 24.21 -9.61 0.00
N ARG A 108 24.91 -9.60 -1.16
CA ARG A 108 25.62 -8.41 -1.64
C ARG A 108 24.63 -7.38 -2.19
N ALA A 109 23.60 -7.84 -2.90
CA ALA A 109 22.52 -6.99 -3.39
C ALA A 109 21.73 -6.39 -2.22
N ALA A 110 21.38 -7.21 -1.22
CA ALA A 110 20.68 -6.78 -0.01
C ALA A 110 21.47 -5.68 0.73
N LYS A 111 22.76 -5.87 0.95
CA LYS A 111 23.59 -4.88 1.64
C LYS A 111 23.64 -3.53 0.92
N ARG A 112 23.72 -3.54 -0.42
CA ARG A 112 23.65 -2.29 -1.20
C ARG A 112 22.30 -1.64 -1.05
N GLN A 113 21.22 -2.38 -1.32
CA GLN A 113 19.85 -1.88 -1.27
C GLN A 113 19.49 -1.35 0.13
N ILE A 114 19.92 -2.00 1.20
CA ILE A 114 19.70 -1.54 2.58
C ILE A 114 20.37 -0.18 2.80
N ASN A 115 21.60 0.01 2.38
CA ASN A 115 22.30 1.30 2.54
C ASN A 115 21.58 2.40 1.73
N ASP A 116 21.21 2.12 0.47
CA ASP A 116 20.50 3.08 -0.39
C ASP A 116 19.14 3.48 0.22
N LEU A 117 18.36 2.51 0.72
CA LEU A 117 17.09 2.77 1.37
C LEU A 117 17.23 3.57 2.67
N LEU A 118 18.23 3.25 3.50
CA LEU A 118 18.51 4.02 4.71
C LEU A 118 18.94 5.46 4.41
N GLU A 119 19.61 5.68 3.29
CA GLU A 119 19.97 7.02 2.82
C GLU A 119 18.74 7.79 2.30
N ILE A 120 17.95 7.19 1.40
CA ILE A 120 16.70 7.75 0.84
C ILE A 120 15.76 8.20 1.96
N PHE A 121 15.65 7.41 3.03
CA PHE A 121 14.77 7.70 4.16
C PHE A 121 15.43 8.49 5.31
N ASN A 122 16.64 9.03 5.12
CA ASN A 122 17.40 9.80 6.12
C ASN A 122 17.60 9.05 7.45
N LEU A 123 17.82 7.73 7.38
CA LEU A 123 18.02 6.85 8.55
C LEU A 123 19.49 6.44 8.75
N SER A 124 20.41 6.78 7.83
CA SER A 124 21.81 6.34 7.85
C SER A 124 22.55 6.68 9.15
N GLN A 125 22.30 7.83 9.73
CA GLN A 125 22.92 8.25 11.00
C GLN A 125 22.40 7.47 12.23
N TYR A 126 21.22 6.85 12.12
CA TYR A 126 20.55 6.11 13.19
C TYR A 126 20.71 4.59 13.07
N LYS A 127 21.28 4.08 11.98
CA LYS A 127 21.30 2.66 11.62
C LYS A 127 21.83 1.69 12.67
N LYS A 128 22.62 2.17 13.63
CA LYS A 128 23.17 1.39 14.75
C LYS A 128 22.32 1.45 16.03
N ARG A 129 21.28 2.31 16.08
CA ARG A 129 20.36 2.38 17.21
C ARG A 129 19.30 1.29 17.11
N ARG A 130 18.78 0.83 18.23
CA ARG A 130 17.66 -0.12 18.26
C ARG A 130 16.38 0.54 17.78
N LEU A 131 15.51 -0.26 17.16
CA LEU A 131 14.22 0.23 16.66
C LEU A 131 13.26 0.63 17.80
N SER A 132 13.48 0.15 19.03
CA SER A 132 12.81 0.66 20.23
C SER A 132 13.01 2.16 20.44
N ASP A 133 14.20 2.68 20.06
CA ASP A 133 14.60 4.07 20.29
C ASP A 133 14.21 5.00 19.10
N TYR A 134 13.54 4.44 18.08
CA TYR A 134 13.07 5.19 16.92
C TYR A 134 11.71 5.85 17.20
N SER A 135 11.47 7.03 16.63
CA SER A 135 10.14 7.64 16.60
C SER A 135 9.16 6.79 15.76
N GLY A 136 7.86 7.07 15.88
CA GLY A 136 6.84 6.42 15.04
C GLY A 136 7.14 6.57 13.55
N GLY A 137 7.43 7.80 13.10
CA GLY A 137 7.78 8.07 11.70
C GLY A 137 9.08 7.38 11.25
N MET A 138 10.10 7.29 12.13
CA MET A 138 11.31 6.52 11.81
C MET A 138 11.01 5.04 11.64
N ARG A 139 10.19 4.43 12.51
CA ARG A 139 9.77 3.02 12.35
C ARG A 139 8.97 2.81 11.09
N GLN A 140 8.08 3.75 10.73
CA GLN A 140 7.32 3.71 9.48
C GLN A 140 8.24 3.69 8.26
N ARG A 141 9.27 4.54 8.22
CA ARG A 141 10.27 4.58 7.14
C ARG A 141 11.10 3.28 7.04
N VAL A 142 11.42 2.65 8.16
CA VAL A 142 12.03 1.31 8.16
C VAL A 142 11.07 0.27 7.60
N GLY A 143 9.79 0.34 7.94
CA GLY A 143 8.74 -0.53 7.38
C GLY A 143 8.60 -0.38 5.87
N ILE A 144 8.60 0.87 5.35
CA ILE A 144 8.60 1.13 3.90
C ILE A 144 9.87 0.55 3.25
N SER A 145 11.05 0.76 3.88
CA SER A 145 12.30 0.17 3.40
C SER A 145 12.22 -1.36 3.30
N ALA A 146 11.65 -2.01 4.31
CA ALA A 146 11.44 -3.47 4.32
C ALA A 146 10.49 -3.95 3.20
N ALA A 147 9.43 -3.17 2.91
CA ALA A 147 8.53 -3.47 1.80
C ALA A 147 9.23 -3.39 0.45
N LEU A 148 10.17 -2.46 0.28
CA LEU A 148 10.92 -2.23 -0.97
C LEU A 148 12.09 -3.19 -1.20
N LEU A 149 12.53 -3.93 -0.17
CA LEU A 149 13.61 -4.92 -0.32
C LEU A 149 13.25 -5.99 -1.36
N GLY A 150 14.23 -6.36 -2.20
CA GLY A 150 14.05 -7.35 -3.26
C GLY A 150 13.37 -6.81 -4.51
N ASP A 151 13.26 -5.49 -4.64
CA ASP A 151 12.77 -4.82 -5.85
C ASP A 151 11.37 -5.28 -6.32
N PRO A 152 10.32 -5.15 -5.47
CA PRO A 152 9.00 -5.68 -5.75
C PRO A 152 8.37 -5.04 -6.99
N GLN A 153 7.64 -5.83 -7.78
CA GLN A 153 6.88 -5.36 -8.94
C GLN A 153 5.45 -4.92 -8.56
N VAL A 154 4.96 -5.37 -7.41
CA VAL A 154 3.70 -4.96 -6.80
C VAL A 154 4.00 -4.41 -5.41
N LEU A 155 3.66 -3.16 -5.16
CA LEU A 155 3.82 -2.50 -3.87
C LEU A 155 2.44 -2.13 -3.32
N ILE A 156 2.11 -2.66 -2.16
CA ILE A 156 0.88 -2.37 -1.43
C ILE A 156 1.25 -1.68 -0.13
N VAL A 157 0.78 -0.45 0.06
CA VAL A 157 1.09 0.37 1.24
C VAL A 157 -0.19 0.86 1.91
N ASP A 158 -0.40 0.43 3.15
CA ASP A 158 -1.59 0.75 3.94
C ASP A 158 -1.30 1.92 4.88
N GLU A 159 -1.90 3.09 4.64
CA GLU A 159 -1.76 4.34 5.41
C GLU A 159 -0.29 4.76 5.63
N PRO A 160 0.58 4.81 4.60
CA PRO A 160 2.02 4.96 4.80
C PRO A 160 2.45 6.36 5.27
N SER A 161 1.61 7.38 5.13
CA SER A 161 1.89 8.76 5.53
C SER A 161 1.58 9.06 7.00
N VAL A 162 0.96 8.12 7.72
CA VAL A 162 0.63 8.29 9.14
C VAL A 162 1.91 8.40 9.97
N GLY A 163 2.00 9.46 10.78
CA GLY A 163 3.16 9.70 11.65
C GLY A 163 4.38 10.31 10.96
N LEU A 164 4.29 10.62 9.66
CA LEU A 164 5.33 11.36 8.94
C LEU A 164 5.10 12.87 9.05
N ASP A 165 6.18 13.62 9.12
CA ASP A 165 6.14 15.09 8.98
C ASP A 165 5.85 15.53 7.53
N PRO A 166 5.51 16.82 7.27
CA PRO A 166 5.17 17.28 5.91
C PRO A 166 6.28 17.05 4.88
N VAL A 167 7.56 17.19 5.25
CA VAL A 167 8.69 16.99 4.33
C VAL A 167 8.82 15.49 3.99
N GLU A 168 8.71 14.64 4.99
CA GLU A 168 8.75 13.20 4.84
C GLU A 168 7.60 12.68 3.95
N ARG A 169 6.38 13.25 4.09
CA ARG A 169 5.24 12.92 3.23
C ARG A 169 5.50 13.28 1.77
N ILE A 170 6.07 14.47 1.50
CA ILE A 170 6.44 14.87 0.13
C ILE A 170 7.46 13.89 -0.45
N ASN A 171 8.49 13.53 0.29
CA ASN A 171 9.52 12.59 -0.15
C ASN A 171 8.93 11.20 -0.43
N LEU A 172 8.05 10.72 0.45
CA LEU A 172 7.36 9.44 0.24
C LEU A 172 6.51 9.46 -1.02
N ARG A 173 5.72 10.51 -1.25
CA ARG A 173 4.89 10.67 -2.46
C ARG A 173 5.74 10.64 -3.73
N ASN A 174 6.81 11.42 -3.76
CA ASN A 174 7.73 11.45 -4.91
C ASN A 174 8.32 10.06 -5.19
N LEU A 175 8.71 9.33 -4.15
CA LEU A 175 9.20 7.96 -4.28
C LEU A 175 8.13 7.02 -4.84
N LEU A 176 6.90 7.04 -4.30
CA LEU A 176 5.81 6.19 -4.78
C LEU A 176 5.47 6.49 -6.24
N MET A 177 5.40 7.76 -6.64
CA MET A 177 5.18 8.16 -8.03
C MET A 177 6.31 7.70 -8.97
N GLN A 178 7.57 7.77 -8.51
CA GLN A 178 8.70 7.28 -9.29
C GLN A 178 8.64 5.75 -9.47
N LEU A 179 8.35 5.01 -8.40
CA LEU A 179 8.23 3.55 -8.43
C LEU A 179 7.06 3.08 -9.30
N ALA A 180 5.95 3.81 -9.29
CA ALA A 180 4.74 3.45 -10.00
C ALA A 180 4.87 3.47 -11.54
N LYS A 181 5.89 4.13 -12.10
CA LYS A 181 6.11 4.19 -13.55
C LYS A 181 6.21 2.80 -14.20
N GLU A 182 6.79 1.83 -13.48
CA GLU A 182 7.05 0.47 -13.98
C GLU A 182 6.37 -0.62 -13.16
N ARG A 183 5.75 -0.27 -12.02
CA ARG A 183 5.20 -1.19 -11.03
C ARG A 183 3.73 -0.91 -10.75
N ILE A 184 3.04 -1.89 -10.19
CA ILE A 184 1.77 -1.66 -9.53
C ILE A 184 2.07 -1.05 -8.15
N VAL A 185 1.54 0.15 -7.89
CA VAL A 185 1.58 0.77 -6.55
C VAL A 185 0.15 1.03 -6.10
N LEU A 186 -0.28 0.32 -5.07
CA LEU A 186 -1.57 0.48 -4.41
C LEU A 186 -1.35 1.17 -3.06
N LEU A 187 -1.89 2.38 -2.94
CA LEU A 187 -1.82 3.22 -1.74
C LEU A 187 -3.20 3.31 -1.09
N SER A 188 -3.36 2.90 0.18
CA SER A 188 -4.55 3.27 0.94
C SER A 188 -4.31 4.53 1.76
N THR A 189 -5.33 5.36 1.86
CA THR A 189 -5.34 6.48 2.79
C THR A 189 -6.76 6.99 3.06
N HIS A 190 -6.94 7.64 4.20
CA HIS A 190 -8.13 8.46 4.49
C HIS A 190 -7.85 9.97 4.29
N ILE A 191 -6.63 10.33 3.89
CA ILE A 191 -6.18 11.71 3.68
C ILE A 191 -6.35 12.05 2.18
N ILE A 192 -7.36 12.84 1.86
CA ILE A 192 -7.73 13.17 0.48
C ILE A 192 -6.60 13.89 -0.26
N SER A 193 -5.90 14.81 0.41
CA SER A 193 -4.79 15.55 -0.20
C SER A 193 -3.59 14.66 -0.60
N ASP A 194 -3.40 13.50 0.04
CA ASP A 194 -2.37 12.56 -0.37
C ASP A 194 -2.73 11.92 -1.72
N ILE A 195 -4.01 11.61 -1.94
CA ILE A 195 -4.50 11.07 -3.22
C ILE A 195 -4.43 12.11 -4.33
N GLU A 196 -4.95 13.32 -4.08
CA GLU A 196 -4.94 14.42 -5.04
C GLU A 196 -3.56 14.67 -5.64
N GLN A 197 -2.52 14.57 -4.80
CA GLN A 197 -1.14 14.88 -5.20
C GLN A 197 -0.34 13.68 -5.69
N THR A 198 -0.88 12.45 -5.63
CA THR A 198 -0.10 11.23 -5.87
C THR A 198 -0.77 10.29 -6.86
N ALA A 199 -2.10 10.12 -6.77
CA ALA A 199 -2.80 9.08 -7.50
C ALA A 199 -3.09 9.48 -8.96
N THR A 200 -2.89 8.55 -9.88
CA THR A 200 -3.33 8.64 -11.27
C THR A 200 -4.72 8.05 -11.46
N GLU A 201 -5.07 7.07 -10.63
CA GLU A 201 -6.39 6.45 -10.53
C GLU A 201 -6.74 6.27 -9.06
N LEU A 202 -8.03 6.27 -8.75
CA LEU A 202 -8.51 6.01 -7.40
C LEU A 202 -9.79 5.18 -7.38
N ALA A 203 -9.99 4.49 -6.25
CA ALA A 203 -11.24 3.85 -5.90
C ALA A 203 -11.70 4.33 -4.52
N LEU A 204 -12.98 4.69 -4.41
CA LEU A 204 -13.63 5.05 -3.16
C LEU A 204 -14.43 3.86 -2.64
N ILE A 205 -14.11 3.42 -1.41
CA ILE A 205 -14.82 2.34 -0.73
C ILE A 205 -15.52 2.87 0.53
N GLN A 206 -16.78 2.49 0.71
CA GLN A 206 -17.55 2.73 1.92
C GLN A 206 -18.36 1.48 2.29
N LYS A 207 -18.37 1.12 3.58
CA LYS A 207 -19.12 -0.05 4.09
C LYS A 207 -18.92 -1.33 3.27
N GLY A 208 -17.70 -1.54 2.79
CA GLY A 208 -17.34 -2.69 1.97
C GLY A 208 -17.76 -2.62 0.50
N ARG A 209 -18.35 -1.53 0.04
CA ARG A 209 -18.80 -1.33 -1.35
C ARG A 209 -17.95 -0.34 -2.09
N LEU A 210 -17.77 -0.56 -3.38
CA LEU A 210 -17.12 0.38 -4.28
C LEU A 210 -18.12 1.45 -4.69
N LEU A 211 -17.86 2.72 -4.38
CA LEU A 211 -18.71 3.86 -4.75
C LEU A 211 -18.23 4.53 -6.03
N PHE A 212 -16.91 4.53 -6.26
CA PHE A 212 -16.29 5.14 -7.44
C PHE A 212 -15.00 4.40 -7.79
N SER A 213 -14.66 4.35 -9.08
CA SER A 213 -13.35 3.98 -9.59
C SER A 213 -13.09 4.73 -10.89
N GLY A 214 -11.95 5.43 -10.98
CA GLY A 214 -11.55 6.21 -12.15
C GLY A 214 -10.42 7.19 -11.83
N SER A 215 -10.19 8.13 -12.72
CA SER A 215 -9.19 9.19 -12.56
C SER A 215 -9.63 10.25 -11.54
N PRO A 216 -8.68 11.00 -10.93
CA PRO A 216 -9.01 12.15 -10.10
C PRO A 216 -9.88 13.20 -10.81
N SER A 217 -9.68 13.41 -12.10
CA SER A 217 -10.49 14.34 -12.90
C SER A 217 -11.93 13.90 -13.07
N GLU A 218 -12.17 12.60 -13.28
CA GLU A 218 -13.52 12.03 -13.30
C GLU A 218 -14.19 12.11 -11.93
N PHE A 219 -13.43 11.85 -10.87
CA PHE A 219 -13.94 11.94 -9.48
C PHE A 219 -14.44 13.36 -9.13
N THR A 220 -13.71 14.38 -9.59
CA THR A 220 -14.00 15.79 -9.27
C THR A 220 -14.83 16.53 -10.33
N GLN A 221 -15.32 15.85 -11.37
CA GLN A 221 -16.01 16.49 -12.52
C GLN A 221 -17.20 17.37 -12.11
N ASN A 222 -17.94 17.02 -11.05
CA ASN A 222 -19.11 17.74 -10.55
C ASN A 222 -18.79 18.77 -9.45
N THR A 223 -17.50 18.94 -9.09
CA THR A 223 -17.06 19.79 -7.98
C THR A 223 -16.00 20.83 -8.39
N ALA A 224 -15.91 21.11 -9.69
CA ALA A 224 -14.96 22.05 -10.25
C ALA A 224 -13.48 21.77 -9.85
N GLY A 225 -13.12 20.49 -9.74
CA GLY A 225 -11.77 20.05 -9.36
C GLY A 225 -11.53 19.93 -7.84
N ASP A 226 -12.53 20.21 -6.99
CA ASP A 226 -12.39 20.13 -5.54
C ASP A 226 -12.59 18.69 -5.05
N MET A 227 -11.47 18.05 -4.66
CA MET A 227 -11.42 16.65 -4.24
C MET A 227 -12.16 16.39 -2.93
N GLU A 228 -12.08 17.32 -1.97
CA GLU A 228 -12.76 17.19 -0.68
C GLU A 228 -14.27 17.28 -0.83
N LYS A 229 -14.76 18.23 -1.65
CA LYS A 229 -16.20 18.34 -1.98
C LYS A 229 -16.70 17.10 -2.70
N ALA A 230 -15.94 16.57 -3.66
CA ALA A 230 -16.29 15.33 -4.36
C ALA A 230 -16.43 14.18 -3.35
N TYR A 231 -15.44 14.00 -2.48
CA TYR A 231 -15.50 12.99 -1.43
C TYR A 231 -16.76 13.11 -0.55
N LEU A 232 -17.07 14.31 -0.08
CA LEU A 232 -18.26 14.56 0.74
C LEU A 232 -19.55 14.24 -0.02
N GLN A 233 -19.66 14.59 -1.31
CA GLN A 233 -20.84 14.24 -2.12
C GLN A 233 -21.06 12.73 -2.21
N TYR A 234 -20.00 11.95 -2.47
CA TYR A 234 -20.12 10.49 -2.49
C TYR A 234 -20.50 9.90 -1.12
N MET A 235 -20.02 10.50 -0.02
CA MET A 235 -20.28 10.03 1.33
C MET A 235 -21.70 10.34 1.84
N THR A 236 -22.34 11.39 1.34
CA THR A 236 -23.66 11.86 1.79
C THR A 236 -24.83 11.38 0.93
N ASN A 237 -24.58 10.87 -0.26
CA ASN A 237 -25.61 10.41 -1.21
C ASN A 237 -26.04 8.94 -1.00
N GLU A 238 -25.73 8.32 0.18
CA GLU A 238 -26.22 6.99 0.59
C GLU A 238 -27.15 7.02 1.80
#